data_02a550d0916dd28a3c014b7c45beeb43
#
_entry.id   02a550d0916dd28a3c014b7c45beeb43
#
_cell.length_a   1.000
_cell.length_b   1.000
_cell.length_c   1.000
_cell.angle_alpha   90.00
_cell.angle_beta   90.00
_cell.angle_gamma   90.00
#
_symmetry.space_group_name_H-M   'P 1'
#
loop_
_entity.id
_entity.type
_entity.pdbx_description
1 polymer ?
#
loop_
_entity_poly.entity_id
_entity_poly.type
_entity_poly.pdbx_seq_one_letter_code
_entity_poly.pdbx_strand_id
1 'polypeptide(L)'
;EGVGHTAQGGDELMPLRSDPLPRMAGHLSFMRAQSKEICKVRAGDLAVLGLPFEDTSAPYAGQSLAPRALRETSVYFGWHANPQFSHPVDIDARQDIKTDGLHERLCDLGDIAPGSEEAIHAALMTATCQINRVGACALLLGGSDRLSVTVQNALQGCQTVQLGGTPCDARDFHIAPLPNGSATICNSDTAAQLAGFSQWRDASKPLFVRFDLSVFETSLSALCDRPRLGGCNLDTVTQWLSTLGQHRVSAIMLTGLNPTRPGMGVVKVGQRLMVTALL
;
A
#
# COMPACT_ATOMS: atom_id res chain seq x y z
N GLU A 1 -56.26 46.11 8.88
CA GLU A 1 -55.45 45.27 9.77
C GLU A 1 -54.74 44.22 8.92
N GLY A 2 -53.49 44.51 8.60
CA GLY A 2 -52.67 43.67 7.75
C GLY A 2 -51.76 42.82 8.62
N VAL A 3 -51.83 41.52 8.44
CA VAL A 3 -50.88 40.57 9.03
C VAL A 3 -49.78 40.31 8.02
N GLY A 4 -48.63 40.88 8.28
CA GLY A 4 -47.43 40.63 7.51
C GLY A 4 -46.86 39.25 7.88
N HIS A 5 -46.84 38.33 6.93
CA HIS A 5 -46.02 37.11 6.99
C HIS A 5 -44.61 37.44 6.45
N THR A 6 -43.70 37.66 7.33
CA THR A 6 -42.25 37.58 7.03
C THR A 6 -41.87 36.13 6.87
N ALA A 7 -41.69 35.70 5.63
CA ALA A 7 -41.02 34.45 5.31
C ALA A 7 -39.51 34.66 5.53
N GLN A 8 -39.01 34.32 6.69
CA GLN A 8 -37.61 34.00 6.92
C GLN A 8 -37.42 32.52 6.73
N GLY A 9 -37.27 32.09 5.51
CA GLY A 9 -36.75 30.78 5.13
C GLY A 9 -35.37 30.99 4.55
N GLY A 10 -34.39 31.19 5.40
CA GLY A 10 -33.00 30.98 5.03
C GLY A 10 -32.82 29.52 4.73
N ASP A 11 -32.53 29.19 3.47
CA ASP A 11 -31.93 27.91 3.11
C ASP A 11 -30.58 27.83 3.85
N GLU A 12 -30.61 27.41 5.11
CA GLU A 12 -29.47 26.83 5.75
C GLU A 12 -29.20 25.52 4.97
N LEU A 13 -28.29 25.64 3.99
CA LEU A 13 -27.64 24.47 3.45
C LEU A 13 -27.18 23.64 4.63
N MET A 14 -27.88 22.52 4.86
CA MET A 14 -27.43 21.55 5.85
C MET A 14 -25.93 21.36 5.67
N PRO A 15 -25.10 21.59 6.70
CA PRO A 15 -23.69 21.32 6.56
C PRO A 15 -23.57 19.86 6.14
N LEU A 16 -22.86 19.64 5.03
CA LEU A 16 -22.53 18.29 4.57
C LEU A 16 -22.04 17.53 5.80
N ARG A 17 -22.84 16.54 6.22
CA ARG A 17 -22.57 15.77 7.42
C ARG A 17 -21.11 15.33 7.41
N SER A 18 -20.42 15.58 8.51
CA SER A 18 -19.11 15.01 8.80
C SER A 18 -19.16 13.48 8.99
N ASP A 19 -20.36 12.90 8.91
CA ASP A 19 -20.57 11.44 9.00
C ASP A 19 -19.89 10.76 7.82
N PRO A 20 -19.17 9.67 8.05
CA PRO A 20 -18.55 8.90 6.98
C PRO A 20 -19.64 8.42 6.00
N LEU A 21 -19.44 8.70 4.72
CA LEU A 21 -20.33 8.24 3.63
C LEU A 21 -20.53 6.72 3.72
N PRO A 22 -21.71 6.21 3.31
CA PRO A 22 -21.90 4.76 3.19
C PRO A 22 -20.77 4.13 2.38
N ARG A 23 -20.39 2.90 2.72
CA ARG A 23 -19.20 2.23 2.15
C ARG A 23 -19.10 2.23 0.64
N MET A 24 -20.24 2.17 -0.03
CA MET A 24 -20.33 2.12 -1.50
C MET A 24 -20.61 3.48 -2.13
N ALA A 25 -20.61 4.56 -1.35
CA ALA A 25 -20.87 5.90 -1.86
C ALA A 25 -19.62 6.78 -1.76
N GLY A 26 -19.50 7.71 -2.68
CA GLY A 26 -18.43 8.70 -2.72
C GLY A 26 -17.27 8.34 -3.65
N HIS A 27 -16.20 9.10 -3.55
CA HIS A 27 -14.99 8.91 -4.35
C HIS A 27 -14.23 7.66 -3.88
N LEU A 28 -13.77 6.85 -4.83
CA LEU A 28 -12.98 5.66 -4.54
C LEU A 28 -11.58 6.06 -4.11
N SER A 29 -11.29 5.90 -2.81
CA SER A 29 -9.97 6.14 -2.24
C SER A 29 -9.57 4.99 -1.31
N PHE A 30 -8.25 4.80 -1.12
CA PHE A 30 -7.73 3.75 -0.26
C PHE A 30 -8.13 3.99 1.20
N MET A 31 -8.79 3.02 1.82
CA MET A 31 -9.34 3.11 3.19
C MET A 31 -10.18 4.38 3.41
N ARG A 32 -10.80 4.92 2.34
CA ARG A 32 -11.59 6.16 2.37
C ARG A 32 -10.79 7.38 2.82
N ALA A 33 -9.48 7.36 2.58
CA ALA A 33 -8.61 8.48 2.84
C ALA A 33 -9.05 9.73 2.09
N GLN A 34 -8.74 10.88 2.65
CA GLN A 34 -8.99 12.16 2.00
C GLN A 34 -8.17 12.26 0.70
N SER A 35 -8.82 12.62 -0.41
CA SER A 35 -8.10 12.95 -1.64
C SER A 35 -7.32 14.25 -1.44
N LYS A 36 -6.03 14.25 -1.78
CA LYS A 36 -5.16 15.42 -1.74
C LYS A 36 -4.42 15.59 -3.06
N GLU A 37 -4.10 16.81 -3.39
CA GLU A 37 -3.10 17.12 -4.40
C GLU A 37 -1.69 16.91 -3.80
N ILE A 38 -0.75 16.48 -4.61
CA ILE A 38 0.61 16.17 -4.14
C ILE A 38 1.32 17.37 -3.48
N CYS A 39 1.01 18.59 -3.92
CA CYS A 39 1.54 19.82 -3.32
C CYS A 39 1.01 20.11 -1.90
N LYS A 40 -0.06 19.43 -1.47
CA LYS A 40 -0.66 19.54 -0.14
C LYS A 40 -0.19 18.45 0.82
N VAL A 41 0.66 17.55 0.38
CA VAL A 41 1.27 16.50 1.23
C VAL A 41 2.23 17.15 2.23
N ARG A 42 2.18 16.70 3.48
CA ARG A 42 2.96 17.25 4.60
C ARG A 42 3.87 16.19 5.21
N ALA A 43 4.82 16.62 6.00
CA ALA A 43 5.66 15.73 6.77
C ALA A 43 4.81 14.81 7.67
N GLY A 44 5.12 13.52 7.67
CA GLY A 44 4.40 12.50 8.43
C GLY A 44 3.12 11.98 7.75
N ASP A 45 2.69 12.55 6.62
CA ASP A 45 1.60 11.96 5.84
C ASP A 45 1.98 10.58 5.28
N LEU A 46 0.97 9.74 5.13
CA LEU A 46 1.02 8.49 4.37
C LEU A 46 0.31 8.73 3.04
N ALA A 47 1.10 8.96 1.99
CA ALA A 47 0.61 9.38 0.69
C ALA A 47 0.41 8.17 -0.24
N VAL A 48 -0.84 7.81 -0.47
CA VAL A 48 -1.21 6.70 -1.36
C VAL A 48 -1.17 7.16 -2.81
N LEU A 49 -0.46 6.40 -3.66
CA LEU A 49 -0.36 6.67 -5.09
C LEU A 49 -0.54 5.34 -5.87
N GLY A 50 -1.49 5.30 -6.77
CA GLY A 50 -1.73 4.14 -7.61
C GLY A 50 -0.83 4.14 -8.85
N LEU A 51 -0.37 2.95 -9.23
CA LEU A 51 0.51 2.68 -10.35
C LEU A 51 -0.19 1.74 -11.34
N PRO A 52 -1.15 2.22 -12.16
CA PRO A 52 -1.88 1.39 -13.12
C PRO A 52 -1.01 1.09 -14.35
N PHE A 53 0.09 0.37 -14.14
CA PHE A 53 1.05 -0.02 -15.17
C PHE A 53 0.90 -1.49 -15.53
N GLU A 54 0.86 -1.78 -16.82
CA GLU A 54 0.79 -3.12 -17.36
C GLU A 54 2.15 -3.56 -17.90
N ASP A 55 2.69 -4.64 -17.39
CA ASP A 55 3.90 -5.25 -17.96
C ASP A 55 3.50 -6.14 -19.14
N THR A 56 3.72 -5.66 -20.35
CA THR A 56 3.41 -6.42 -21.57
C THR A 56 4.24 -7.71 -21.73
N SER A 57 5.30 -7.88 -20.95
CA SER A 57 6.09 -9.12 -20.90
C SER A 57 5.54 -10.13 -19.90
N ALA A 58 4.55 -9.74 -19.09
CA ALA A 58 3.91 -10.62 -18.13
C ALA A 58 3.03 -11.67 -18.84
N PRO A 59 2.93 -12.89 -18.29
CA PRO A 59 2.15 -13.96 -18.91
C PRO A 59 0.65 -13.68 -18.92
N TYR A 60 0.18 -12.77 -18.08
CA TYR A 60 -1.25 -12.45 -17.93
C TYR A 60 -1.46 -10.95 -17.80
N ALA A 61 -2.36 -10.41 -18.61
CA ALA A 61 -2.80 -9.03 -18.51
C ALA A 61 -3.69 -8.81 -17.26
N GLY A 62 -3.71 -7.58 -16.75
CA GLY A 62 -4.60 -7.17 -15.65
C GLY A 62 -3.90 -6.53 -14.45
N GLN A 63 -2.58 -6.43 -14.43
CA GLN A 63 -1.83 -5.77 -13.36
C GLN A 63 -2.20 -4.29 -13.19
N SER A 64 -2.53 -3.62 -14.28
CA SER A 64 -2.94 -2.21 -14.27
C SER A 64 -4.21 -1.95 -13.48
N LEU A 65 -5.02 -2.98 -13.23
CA LEU A 65 -6.23 -2.89 -12.41
C LEU A 65 -5.95 -3.00 -10.89
N ALA A 66 -4.74 -3.35 -10.50
CA ALA A 66 -4.38 -3.59 -9.10
C ALA A 66 -4.67 -2.38 -8.18
N PRO A 67 -4.32 -1.14 -8.51
CA PRO A 67 -4.59 0.02 -7.65
C PRO A 67 -6.08 0.20 -7.37
N ARG A 68 -6.91 0.01 -8.39
CA ARG A 68 -8.37 0.08 -8.27
C ARG A 68 -8.90 -1.02 -7.35
N ALA A 69 -8.51 -2.27 -7.59
CA ALA A 69 -8.96 -3.41 -6.80
C ALA A 69 -8.56 -3.27 -5.31
N LEU A 70 -7.36 -2.75 -5.05
CA LEU A 70 -6.90 -2.46 -3.68
C LEU A 70 -7.74 -1.38 -3.00
N ARG A 71 -8.14 -0.33 -3.71
CA ARG A 71 -9.05 0.69 -3.16
C ARG A 71 -10.44 0.14 -2.91
N GLU A 72 -11.02 -0.60 -3.87
CA GLU A 72 -12.35 -1.21 -3.74
C GLU A 72 -12.43 -2.14 -2.53
N THR A 73 -11.42 -2.97 -2.32
CA THR A 73 -11.40 -3.90 -1.20
C THR A 73 -11.00 -3.24 0.12
N SER A 74 -10.28 -2.10 0.09
CA SER A 74 -9.86 -1.38 1.30
C SER A 74 -11.03 -0.81 2.12
N VAL A 75 -12.21 -0.70 1.53
CA VAL A 75 -13.42 -0.26 2.26
C VAL A 75 -13.84 -1.25 3.36
N TYR A 76 -13.38 -2.51 3.30
CA TYR A 76 -13.61 -3.48 4.38
C TYR A 76 -12.82 -3.20 5.65
N PHE A 77 -11.74 -2.40 5.55
CA PHE A 77 -11.01 -1.84 6.70
C PHE A 77 -11.52 -0.44 7.06
N GLY A 78 -12.75 -0.14 6.70
CA GLY A 78 -13.31 1.19 6.82
C GLY A 78 -13.54 1.60 8.27
N TRP A 79 -13.44 2.91 8.47
CA TRP A 79 -13.86 3.59 9.69
C TRP A 79 -15.35 3.29 9.93
N HIS A 80 -15.70 2.88 11.14
CA HIS A 80 -17.10 2.74 11.47
C HIS A 80 -17.80 4.10 11.44
N ALA A 81 -19.05 4.12 10.95
CA ALA A 81 -19.91 5.31 11.04
C ALA A 81 -20.28 5.68 12.48
N ASN A 82 -19.89 4.87 13.47
CA ASN A 82 -20.14 5.14 14.87
C ASN A 82 -19.00 6.01 15.44
N PRO A 83 -19.31 7.21 15.96
CA PRO A 83 -18.31 8.09 16.58
C PRO A 83 -17.57 7.48 17.78
N GLN A 84 -18.05 6.36 18.32
CA GLN A 84 -17.36 5.64 19.40
C GLN A 84 -16.13 4.85 18.91
N PHE A 85 -15.99 4.63 17.61
CA PHE A 85 -14.85 3.95 17.03
C PHE A 85 -13.99 4.94 16.25
N SER A 86 -12.93 5.42 16.86
CA SER A 86 -11.98 6.37 16.26
C SER A 86 -10.89 5.70 15.41
N HIS A 87 -10.95 4.39 15.22
CA HIS A 87 -9.94 3.60 14.55
C HIS A 87 -10.56 2.63 13.52
N PRO A 88 -9.83 2.22 12.49
CA PRO A 88 -10.31 1.26 11.53
C PRO A 88 -10.49 -0.12 12.17
N VAL A 89 -11.49 -0.83 11.68
CA VAL A 89 -11.79 -2.19 12.13
C VAL A 89 -11.55 -3.15 10.98
N ASP A 90 -10.80 -4.19 11.24
CA ASP A 90 -10.74 -5.36 10.38
C ASP A 90 -12.06 -6.15 10.56
N ILE A 91 -12.96 -6.01 9.60
CA ILE A 91 -14.30 -6.61 9.69
C ILE A 91 -14.22 -8.13 9.59
N ASP A 92 -13.28 -8.65 8.82
CA ASP A 92 -13.11 -10.10 8.64
C ASP A 92 -12.54 -10.74 9.92
N ALA A 93 -11.56 -10.09 10.54
CA ALA A 93 -10.96 -10.55 11.79
C ALA A 93 -11.74 -10.11 13.05
N ARG A 94 -12.73 -9.23 12.92
CA ARG A 94 -13.49 -8.62 14.03
C ARG A 94 -12.58 -8.00 15.10
N GLN A 95 -11.49 -7.41 14.67
CA GLN A 95 -10.49 -6.79 15.53
C GLN A 95 -10.35 -5.31 15.22
N ASP A 96 -10.18 -4.53 16.25
CA ASP A 96 -9.85 -3.13 16.13
C ASP A 96 -8.40 -2.99 15.67
N ILE A 97 -8.19 -2.26 14.60
CA ILE A 97 -6.84 -1.89 14.16
C ILE A 97 -6.48 -0.61 14.90
N LYS A 98 -5.68 -0.74 15.95
CA LYS A 98 -5.20 0.42 16.71
C LYS A 98 -4.19 1.18 15.83
N THR A 99 -4.62 2.33 15.36
CA THR A 99 -3.81 3.17 14.47
C THR A 99 -3.80 4.58 15.02
N ASP A 100 -2.85 4.89 15.88
CA ASP A 100 -2.75 6.22 16.47
C ASP A 100 -2.60 7.29 15.38
N GLY A 101 -3.69 8.01 15.13
CA GLY A 101 -3.72 9.12 14.14
C GLY A 101 -3.53 8.72 12.68
N LEU A 102 -3.64 7.44 12.29
CA LEU A 102 -3.49 7.02 10.89
C LEU A 102 -4.47 7.74 9.97
N HIS A 103 -5.71 7.91 10.39
CA HIS A 103 -6.75 8.57 9.59
C HIS A 103 -6.38 10.00 9.21
N GLU A 104 -5.77 10.74 10.11
CA GLU A 104 -5.39 12.13 9.89
C GLU A 104 -4.19 12.24 8.95
N ARG A 105 -3.36 11.22 8.93
CA ARG A 105 -2.12 11.15 8.15
C ARG A 105 -2.31 10.52 6.78
N LEU A 106 -3.32 9.64 6.61
CA LEU A 106 -3.55 8.93 5.36
C LEU A 106 -4.21 9.84 4.33
N CYS A 107 -3.62 9.96 3.17
CA CYS A 107 -4.20 10.69 2.05
C CYS A 107 -4.01 9.93 0.73
N ASP A 108 -4.98 10.03 -0.18
CA ASP A 108 -4.93 9.38 -1.49
C ASP A 108 -4.72 10.43 -2.59
N LEU A 109 -3.64 10.26 -3.35
CA LEU A 109 -3.25 11.16 -4.43
C LEU A 109 -3.84 10.73 -5.79
N GLY A 110 -4.60 9.63 -5.81
CA GLY A 110 -5.09 9.03 -7.05
C GLY A 110 -4.03 8.18 -7.74
N ASP A 111 -4.13 8.08 -9.05
CA ASP A 111 -3.26 7.27 -9.88
C ASP A 111 -2.30 8.14 -10.71
N ILE A 112 -1.13 7.60 -11.02
CA ILE A 112 -0.29 8.17 -12.07
C ILE A 112 -1.06 8.13 -13.40
N ALA A 113 -1.03 9.26 -14.11
CA ALA A 113 -1.70 9.36 -15.40
C ALA A 113 -1.15 8.34 -16.41
N PRO A 114 -2.02 7.72 -17.22
CA PRO A 114 -1.58 6.85 -18.30
C PRO A 114 -0.74 7.62 -19.32
N GLY A 115 0.23 6.93 -19.92
CA GLY A 115 1.14 7.54 -20.92
C GLY A 115 2.11 6.53 -21.48
N SER A 116 3.15 7.01 -22.16
CA SER A 116 4.26 6.15 -22.54
C SER A 116 5.00 5.65 -21.30
N GLU A 117 5.74 4.56 -21.43
CA GLU A 117 6.52 3.99 -20.32
C GLU A 117 7.48 5.06 -19.73
N GLU A 118 8.14 5.83 -20.58
CA GLU A 118 9.05 6.90 -20.17
C GLU A 118 8.33 8.01 -19.40
N ALA A 119 7.11 8.39 -19.82
CA ALA A 119 6.30 9.38 -19.12
C ALA A 119 5.86 8.90 -17.75
N ILE A 120 5.46 7.63 -17.63
CA ILE A 120 5.09 7.01 -16.37
C ILE A 120 6.30 6.96 -15.42
N HIS A 121 7.48 6.55 -15.90
CA HIS A 121 8.70 6.55 -15.11
C HIS A 121 9.07 7.95 -14.63
N ALA A 122 8.99 8.97 -15.48
CA ALA A 122 9.28 10.36 -15.13
C ALA A 122 8.30 10.92 -14.08
N ALA A 123 7.01 10.64 -14.26
CA ALA A 123 5.97 11.05 -13.32
C ALA A 123 6.14 10.37 -11.95
N LEU A 124 6.41 9.07 -11.94
CA LEU A 124 6.65 8.30 -10.72
C LEU A 124 7.90 8.80 -9.98
N MET A 125 8.99 9.03 -10.69
CA MET A 125 10.22 9.60 -10.13
C MET A 125 9.92 10.95 -9.45
N THR A 126 9.24 11.84 -10.16
CA THR A 126 8.91 13.18 -9.68
C THR A 126 8.02 13.11 -8.44
N ALA A 127 6.95 12.32 -8.48
CA ALA A 127 6.02 12.17 -7.36
C ALA A 127 6.71 11.59 -6.12
N THR A 128 7.49 10.53 -6.30
CA THR A 128 8.22 9.86 -5.20
C THR A 128 9.24 10.82 -4.56
N CYS A 129 10.02 11.54 -5.37
CA CYS A 129 10.95 12.54 -4.88
C CYS A 129 10.23 13.65 -4.09
N GLN A 130 9.09 14.12 -4.58
CA GLN A 130 8.31 15.18 -3.94
C GLN A 130 7.76 14.74 -2.58
N ILE A 131 7.17 13.54 -2.51
CA ILE A 131 6.66 12.95 -1.26
C ILE A 131 7.79 12.78 -0.25
N ASN A 132 8.92 12.20 -0.67
CA ASN A 132 10.06 11.97 0.22
C ASN A 132 10.69 13.29 0.71
N ARG A 133 10.78 14.31 -0.15
CA ARG A 133 11.36 15.62 0.20
C ARG A 133 10.61 16.31 1.34
N VAL A 134 9.30 16.17 1.40
CA VAL A 134 8.50 16.77 2.50
C VAL A 134 8.53 15.92 3.77
N GLY A 135 9.15 14.74 3.76
CA GLY A 135 9.21 13.83 4.91
C GLY A 135 7.93 13.01 5.10
N ALA A 136 7.18 12.79 4.02
CA ALA A 136 6.04 11.87 3.98
C ALA A 136 6.49 10.47 3.55
N CYS A 137 5.67 9.45 3.85
CA CYS A 137 5.86 8.09 3.38
C CYS A 137 4.97 7.83 2.15
N ALA A 138 5.57 7.32 1.07
CA ALA A 138 4.82 6.94 -0.12
C ALA A 138 4.28 5.51 0.01
N LEU A 139 2.97 5.34 -0.18
CA LEU A 139 2.30 4.05 -0.27
C LEU A 139 1.90 3.80 -1.72
N LEU A 140 2.70 3.00 -2.42
CA LEU A 140 2.57 2.77 -3.86
C LEU A 140 1.76 1.49 -4.12
N LEU A 141 0.59 1.64 -4.73
CA LEU A 141 -0.37 0.55 -4.91
C LEU A 141 -0.27 -0.10 -6.27
N GLY A 142 0.05 -1.38 -6.31
CA GLY A 142 -0.13 -2.26 -7.45
C GLY A 142 0.82 -2.02 -8.61
N GLY A 143 0.44 -2.53 -9.75
CA GLY A 143 1.25 -2.48 -10.95
C GLY A 143 2.35 -3.52 -11.01
N SER A 144 3.23 -3.34 -11.98
CA SER A 144 4.35 -4.23 -12.24
C SER A 144 5.52 -3.95 -11.31
N ASP A 145 6.27 -4.98 -10.98
CA ASP A 145 7.55 -4.88 -10.27
C ASP A 145 8.62 -4.08 -11.06
N ARG A 146 8.46 -3.93 -12.37
CA ARG A 146 9.37 -3.13 -13.23
C ARG A 146 9.51 -1.68 -12.78
N LEU A 147 8.47 -1.09 -12.20
CA LEU A 147 8.51 0.30 -11.72
C LEU A 147 9.32 0.47 -10.43
N SER A 148 9.68 -0.60 -9.74
CA SER A 148 10.40 -0.55 -8.46
C SER A 148 11.79 0.08 -8.56
N VAL A 149 12.49 -0.13 -9.68
CA VAL A 149 13.79 0.49 -9.93
C VAL A 149 13.69 2.02 -10.00
N THR A 150 12.60 2.53 -10.58
CA THR A 150 12.36 3.98 -10.63
C THR A 150 12.16 4.56 -9.23
N VAL A 151 11.39 3.87 -8.39
CA VAL A 151 11.20 4.28 -6.99
C VAL A 151 12.51 4.23 -6.22
N GLN A 152 13.29 3.17 -6.39
CA GLN A 152 14.60 3.03 -5.75
C GLN A 152 15.55 4.17 -6.15
N ASN A 153 15.56 4.55 -7.43
CA ASN A 153 16.35 5.68 -7.92
C ASN A 153 15.87 7.03 -7.37
N ALA A 154 14.56 7.18 -7.14
CA ALA A 154 13.99 8.38 -6.53
C ALA A 154 14.34 8.51 -5.03
N LEU A 155 14.55 7.39 -4.35
CA LEU A 155 14.81 7.29 -2.92
C LEU A 155 16.30 7.10 -2.62
N GLN A 156 17.16 7.89 -3.26
CA GLN A 156 18.60 7.84 -3.01
C GLN A 156 18.89 8.03 -1.52
N GLY A 157 19.71 7.12 -0.97
CA GLY A 157 20.05 7.13 0.46
C GLY A 157 19.14 6.25 1.34
N CYS A 158 18.06 5.67 0.81
CA CYS A 158 17.32 4.62 1.49
C CYS A 158 18.04 3.27 1.36
N GLN A 159 17.83 2.40 2.35
CA GLN A 159 18.13 0.97 2.22
C GLN A 159 16.87 0.26 1.70
N THR A 160 17.04 -0.63 0.74
CA THR A 160 15.92 -1.38 0.16
C THR A 160 15.78 -2.75 0.80
N VAL A 161 14.58 -3.05 1.30
CA VAL A 161 14.19 -4.40 1.72
C VAL A 161 13.18 -4.93 0.72
N GLN A 162 13.44 -6.11 0.20
CA GLN A 162 12.60 -6.75 -0.78
C GLN A 162 11.98 -8.04 -0.25
N LEU A 163 10.65 -8.10 -0.26
CA LEU A 163 9.87 -9.30 0.04
C LEU A 163 9.29 -9.83 -1.27
N GLY A 164 9.81 -10.96 -1.77
CA GLY A 164 9.40 -11.51 -3.06
C GLY A 164 9.90 -10.70 -4.27
N GLY A 165 9.29 -10.94 -5.44
CA GLY A 165 9.63 -10.23 -6.68
C GLY A 165 10.99 -10.63 -7.29
N THR A 166 11.44 -9.85 -8.26
CA THR A 166 12.73 -10.04 -8.92
C THR A 166 13.82 -9.23 -8.21
N PRO A 167 14.95 -9.85 -7.80
CA PRO A 167 16.06 -9.12 -7.22
C PRO A 167 16.59 -8.05 -8.17
N CYS A 168 16.75 -6.82 -7.68
CA CYS A 168 17.24 -5.70 -8.46
C CYS A 168 18.69 -5.34 -8.17
N ASP A 169 19.10 -5.38 -6.90
CA ASP A 169 20.45 -5.03 -6.47
C ASP A 169 20.95 -6.03 -5.42
N ALA A 170 22.21 -6.46 -5.56
CA ALA A 170 22.83 -7.36 -4.59
C ALA A 170 23.03 -6.73 -3.19
N ARG A 171 22.90 -5.40 -3.09
CA ARG A 171 22.97 -4.65 -1.82
C ARG A 171 21.66 -4.62 -1.05
N ASP A 172 20.56 -4.99 -1.71
CA ASP A 172 19.24 -5.02 -1.10
C ASP A 172 19.13 -6.20 -0.14
N PHE A 173 18.36 -6.05 0.92
CA PHE A 173 18.05 -7.16 1.80
C PHE A 173 16.84 -7.93 1.25
N HIS A 174 17.04 -9.21 0.95
CA HIS A 174 16.02 -10.03 0.32
C HIS A 174 15.41 -11.00 1.32
N ILE A 175 14.09 -10.93 1.44
CA ILE A 175 13.24 -11.90 2.12
C ILE A 175 12.46 -12.59 1.03
N ALA A 176 12.98 -13.70 0.51
CA ALA A 176 12.32 -14.34 -0.62
C ALA A 176 12.66 -15.83 -0.70
N PRO A 177 11.81 -16.64 -1.35
CA PRO A 177 12.28 -17.88 -1.94
C PRO A 177 13.29 -17.52 -3.05
N LEU A 178 14.52 -17.97 -2.92
CA LEU A 178 15.54 -17.80 -3.94
C LEU A 178 15.13 -18.47 -5.25
N PRO A 179 15.52 -17.93 -6.43
CA PRO A 179 15.11 -18.47 -7.75
C PRO A 179 15.49 -19.94 -7.98
N ASN A 180 16.39 -20.50 -7.20
CA ASN A 180 16.97 -21.82 -7.40
C ASN A 180 16.25 -22.96 -6.66
N GLY A 181 14.99 -22.80 -6.28
CA GLY A 181 14.17 -23.90 -5.78
C GLY A 181 14.51 -24.41 -4.38
N SER A 182 15.40 -23.76 -3.65
CA SER A 182 15.57 -24.06 -2.22
C SER A 182 14.43 -23.45 -1.43
N ALA A 183 13.30 -24.14 -1.45
CA ALA A 183 12.08 -23.85 -0.70
C ALA A 183 12.27 -23.78 0.83
N THR A 184 13.48 -23.98 1.29
CA THR A 184 13.80 -24.24 2.69
C THR A 184 13.99 -22.96 3.51
N ILE A 185 14.11 -21.79 2.91
CA ILE A 185 14.60 -20.61 3.61
C ILE A 185 13.48 -19.79 4.27
N CYS A 186 12.27 -19.75 3.71
CA CYS A 186 11.20 -18.96 4.31
C CYS A 186 10.62 -19.54 5.62
N ASN A 187 10.69 -20.84 5.82
CA ASN A 187 10.05 -21.50 6.96
C ASN A 187 11.03 -22.01 8.04
N SER A 188 12.33 -22.05 7.77
CA SER A 188 13.26 -22.77 8.67
C SER A 188 14.10 -21.91 9.57
N ASP A 189 14.23 -20.60 9.31
CA ASP A 189 15.08 -19.75 10.17
C ASP A 189 14.75 -18.26 10.12
N THR A 190 13.53 -17.91 10.51
CA THR A 190 13.14 -16.49 10.67
C THR A 190 14.07 -15.77 11.66
N ALA A 191 14.58 -16.45 12.68
CA ALA A 191 15.49 -15.88 13.66
C ALA A 191 16.85 -15.52 13.04
N ALA A 192 17.44 -16.38 12.21
CA ALA A 192 18.67 -16.07 11.51
C ALA A 192 18.50 -14.95 10.49
N GLN A 193 17.36 -14.91 9.78
CA GLN A 193 17.03 -13.83 8.87
C GLN A 193 16.88 -12.50 9.60
N LEU A 194 16.19 -12.46 10.75
CA LEU A 194 16.06 -11.26 11.59
C LEU A 194 17.41 -10.81 12.14
N ALA A 195 18.28 -11.74 12.54
CA ALA A 195 19.65 -11.42 12.96
C ALA A 195 20.47 -10.85 11.81
N GLY A 196 20.38 -11.45 10.61
CA GLY A 196 21.02 -10.93 9.39
C GLY A 196 20.51 -9.53 9.01
N PHE A 197 19.20 -9.30 9.11
CA PHE A 197 18.60 -7.97 8.90
C PHE A 197 19.16 -6.95 9.89
N SER A 198 19.23 -7.29 11.17
CA SER A 198 19.75 -6.39 12.20
C SER A 198 21.22 -6.01 11.97
N GLN A 199 22.02 -6.93 11.44
CA GLN A 199 23.42 -6.65 11.06
C GLN A 199 23.56 -5.79 9.81
N TRP A 200 22.68 -6.01 8.82
CA TRP A 200 22.67 -5.26 7.57
C TRP A 200 22.10 -3.84 7.74
N ARG A 201 21.21 -3.65 8.69
CA ARG A 201 20.44 -2.41 8.89
C ARG A 201 21.31 -1.25 9.37
N ASP A 202 21.34 -0.17 8.62
CA ASP A 202 21.90 1.12 9.02
C ASP A 202 20.78 2.03 9.54
N ALA A 203 20.65 2.18 10.84
CA ALA A 203 19.57 2.93 11.49
C ALA A 203 19.52 4.42 11.08
N SER A 204 20.60 4.98 10.54
CA SER A 204 20.62 6.37 10.04
C SER A 204 19.86 6.55 8.73
N LYS A 205 19.69 5.48 7.96
CA LYS A 205 19.02 5.50 6.65
C LYS A 205 17.56 5.07 6.77
N PRO A 206 16.62 5.69 6.05
CA PRO A 206 15.25 5.18 5.98
C PRO A 206 15.16 3.94 5.11
N LEU A 207 14.05 3.22 5.20
CA LEU A 207 13.77 2.03 4.41
C LEU A 207 12.88 2.35 3.21
N PHE A 208 13.17 1.68 2.09
CA PHE A 208 12.23 1.43 1.01
C PHE A 208 11.83 -0.05 1.07
N VAL A 209 10.56 -0.34 1.28
CA VAL A 209 10.04 -1.70 1.37
C VAL A 209 9.36 -2.06 0.05
N ARG A 210 9.94 -3.00 -0.68
CA ARG A 210 9.34 -3.61 -1.88
C ARG A 210 8.64 -4.88 -1.46
N PHE A 211 7.35 -4.90 -1.61
CA PHE A 211 6.52 -6.03 -1.24
C PHE A 211 5.81 -6.59 -2.46
N ASP A 212 6.28 -7.73 -2.94
CA ASP A 212 5.68 -8.43 -4.07
C ASP A 212 4.92 -9.68 -3.59
N LEU A 213 3.71 -9.87 -4.08
CA LEU A 213 2.85 -10.98 -3.65
C LEU A 213 3.42 -12.36 -3.98
N SER A 214 4.45 -12.47 -4.83
CA SER A 214 5.16 -13.74 -5.07
C SER A 214 5.97 -14.23 -3.87
N VAL A 215 6.06 -13.43 -2.79
CA VAL A 215 6.67 -13.85 -1.51
C VAL A 215 5.89 -14.99 -0.86
N PHE A 216 4.59 -15.07 -1.11
CA PHE A 216 3.73 -16.06 -0.50
C PHE A 216 3.88 -17.45 -1.10
N GLU A 217 3.59 -18.45 -0.29
CA GLU A 217 3.40 -19.83 -0.74
C GLU A 217 2.31 -19.94 -1.82
N THR A 218 2.34 -21.00 -2.61
CA THR A 218 1.50 -21.17 -3.80
C THR A 218 0.00 -21.05 -3.51
N SER A 219 -0.44 -21.47 -2.33
CA SER A 219 -1.85 -21.37 -1.91
C SER A 219 -2.35 -19.93 -1.83
N LEU A 220 -1.49 -19.00 -1.47
CA LEU A 220 -1.77 -17.57 -1.37
C LEU A 220 -1.34 -16.78 -2.61
N SER A 221 -0.36 -17.27 -3.36
CA SER A 221 0.18 -16.60 -4.54
C SER A 221 -0.61 -16.85 -5.83
N ALA A 222 -1.76 -17.51 -5.77
CA ALA A 222 -2.59 -17.80 -6.95
C ALA A 222 -3.02 -16.53 -7.72
N LEU A 223 -3.10 -15.38 -7.07
CA LEU A 223 -3.39 -14.08 -7.69
C LEU A 223 -2.14 -13.30 -8.08
N CYS A 224 -0.99 -13.85 -7.77
CA CYS A 224 0.26 -13.25 -8.19
C CYS A 224 0.41 -13.40 -9.70
N ASP A 225 0.92 -12.38 -10.34
CA ASP A 225 1.20 -12.42 -11.77
C ASP A 225 2.25 -13.49 -12.10
N ARG A 226 3.20 -13.71 -11.21
CA ARG A 226 4.27 -14.70 -11.36
C ARG A 226 4.36 -15.58 -10.10
N PRO A 227 3.39 -16.51 -9.91
CA PRO A 227 3.41 -17.40 -8.75
C PRO A 227 4.68 -18.26 -8.76
N ARG A 228 5.31 -18.42 -7.60
CA ARG A 228 6.51 -19.22 -7.43
C ARG A 228 6.20 -20.45 -6.56
N LEU A 229 6.90 -21.55 -6.82
CA LEU A 229 6.87 -22.70 -5.94
C LEU A 229 7.66 -22.38 -4.66
N GLY A 230 7.09 -22.73 -3.53
CA GLY A 230 7.60 -22.31 -2.23
C GLY A 230 7.09 -20.92 -1.86
N GLY A 231 7.61 -20.34 -0.82
CA GLY A 231 7.23 -19.03 -0.33
C GLY A 231 6.96 -19.02 1.16
N CYS A 232 6.73 -17.83 1.69
CA CYS A 232 6.45 -17.62 3.09
C CYS A 232 4.96 -17.81 3.38
N ASN A 233 4.63 -18.33 4.55
CA ASN A 233 3.27 -18.27 5.06
C ASN A 233 2.91 -16.84 5.53
N LEU A 234 1.64 -16.62 5.78
CA LEU A 234 1.12 -15.31 6.17
C LEU A 234 1.74 -14.80 7.48
N ASP A 235 1.92 -15.68 8.46
CA ASP A 235 2.45 -15.31 9.78
C ASP A 235 3.89 -14.80 9.68
N THR A 236 4.73 -15.48 8.89
CA THR A 236 6.11 -15.05 8.64
C THR A 236 6.16 -13.67 7.98
N VAL A 237 5.33 -13.43 6.96
CA VAL A 237 5.28 -12.12 6.28
C VAL A 237 4.77 -11.04 7.21
N THR A 238 3.74 -11.33 8.01
CA THR A 238 3.20 -10.39 9.01
C THR A 238 4.27 -10.02 10.04
N GLN A 239 5.03 -11.01 10.55
CA GLN A 239 6.12 -10.75 11.48
C GLN A 239 7.20 -9.84 10.87
N TRP A 240 7.56 -10.07 9.60
CA TRP A 240 8.50 -9.21 8.89
C TRP A 240 7.98 -7.79 8.75
N LEU A 241 6.73 -7.61 8.32
CA LEU A 241 6.14 -6.28 8.16
C LEU A 241 6.07 -5.53 9.49
N SER A 242 5.70 -6.22 10.57
CA SER A 242 5.72 -5.64 11.93
C SER A 242 7.14 -5.23 12.36
N THR A 243 8.16 -6.02 12.00
CA THR A 243 9.56 -5.66 12.26
C THR A 243 9.98 -4.42 11.47
N LEU A 244 9.62 -4.37 10.18
CA LEU A 244 9.96 -3.25 9.30
C LEU A 244 9.26 -1.96 9.72
N GLY A 245 8.01 -2.05 10.21
CA GLY A 245 7.23 -0.92 10.72
C GLY A 245 7.86 -0.23 11.94
N GLN A 246 8.74 -0.91 12.67
CA GLN A 246 9.49 -0.30 13.79
C GLN A 246 10.62 0.63 13.33
N HIS A 247 10.87 0.73 12.02
CA HIS A 247 11.90 1.57 11.43
C HIS A 247 11.29 2.74 10.66
N ARG A 248 12.11 3.76 10.41
CA ARG A 248 11.70 4.87 9.53
C ARG A 248 11.59 4.37 8.10
N VAL A 249 10.37 4.35 7.55
CA VAL A 249 10.07 3.93 6.19
C VAL A 249 9.77 5.16 5.34
N SER A 250 10.43 5.30 4.18
CA SER A 250 10.17 6.37 3.20
C SER A 250 9.16 5.97 2.15
N ALA A 251 9.11 4.70 1.80
CA ALA A 251 8.11 4.19 0.88
C ALA A 251 7.85 2.69 1.08
N ILE A 252 6.62 2.30 0.80
CA ILE A 252 6.20 0.90 0.66
C ILE A 252 5.58 0.75 -0.73
N MET A 253 6.05 -0.22 -1.49
CA MET A 253 5.52 -0.51 -2.82
C MET A 253 4.98 -1.94 -2.85
N LEU A 254 3.67 -2.08 -3.10
CA LEU A 254 3.01 -3.36 -3.31
C LEU A 254 2.95 -3.68 -4.80
N THR A 255 3.44 -4.85 -5.21
CA THR A 255 3.45 -5.32 -6.59
C THR A 255 3.00 -6.77 -6.73
N GLY A 256 2.94 -7.24 -7.96
CA GLY A 256 2.62 -8.63 -8.27
C GLY A 256 1.14 -8.99 -8.18
N LEU A 257 0.25 -8.05 -7.88
CA LEU A 257 -1.19 -8.30 -7.86
C LEU A 257 -1.79 -8.26 -9.27
N ASN A 258 -2.50 -9.33 -9.63
CA ASN A 258 -3.33 -9.36 -10.83
C ASN A 258 -4.79 -9.71 -10.46
N PRO A 259 -5.68 -8.72 -10.33
CA PRO A 259 -7.04 -8.93 -9.86
C PRO A 259 -7.94 -9.66 -10.88
N THR A 260 -7.50 -9.85 -12.11
CA THR A 260 -8.27 -10.63 -13.12
C THR A 260 -8.13 -12.13 -12.90
N ARG A 261 -7.20 -12.58 -12.08
CA ARG A 261 -7.05 -13.99 -11.75
C ARG A 261 -8.06 -14.42 -10.67
N PRO A 262 -8.57 -15.65 -10.73
CA PRO A 262 -9.55 -16.13 -9.74
C PRO A 262 -8.95 -16.21 -8.34
N GLY A 263 -9.63 -15.64 -7.35
CA GLY A 263 -9.22 -15.74 -5.94
C GLY A 263 -9.16 -14.40 -5.19
N MET A 264 -10.25 -13.65 -5.16
CA MET A 264 -10.36 -12.33 -4.47
C MET A 264 -9.83 -12.28 -3.02
N GLY A 265 -9.64 -13.44 -2.37
CA GLY A 265 -9.12 -13.50 -0.99
C GLY A 265 -7.73 -12.90 -0.81
N VAL A 266 -6.88 -12.93 -1.83
CA VAL A 266 -5.48 -12.43 -1.74
C VAL A 266 -5.40 -10.90 -1.84
N VAL A 267 -6.36 -10.26 -2.51
CA VAL A 267 -6.45 -8.79 -2.47
C VAL A 267 -6.63 -8.32 -1.03
N LYS A 268 -7.49 -9.01 -0.25
CA LYS A 268 -7.67 -8.75 1.18
C LYS A 268 -6.42 -9.01 2.00
N VAL A 269 -5.68 -10.06 1.68
CA VAL A 269 -4.39 -10.36 2.35
C VAL A 269 -3.37 -9.27 2.08
N GLY A 270 -3.19 -8.85 0.83
CA GLY A 270 -2.29 -7.76 0.48
C GLY A 270 -2.62 -6.46 1.21
N GLN A 271 -3.90 -6.14 1.34
CA GLN A 271 -4.36 -4.98 2.09
C GLN A 271 -4.09 -5.08 3.59
N ARG A 272 -4.40 -6.22 4.20
CA ARG A 272 -4.13 -6.46 5.61
C ARG A 272 -2.65 -6.28 5.92
N LEU A 273 -1.80 -6.78 5.04
CA LEU A 273 -0.35 -6.65 5.18
C LEU A 273 0.12 -5.21 5.01
N MET A 274 -0.46 -4.45 4.07
CA MET A 274 -0.14 -3.02 3.94
C MET A 274 -0.55 -2.24 5.18
N VAL A 275 -1.73 -2.52 5.73
CA VAL A 275 -2.18 -1.90 6.99
C VAL A 275 -1.23 -2.27 8.12
N THR A 276 -0.83 -3.54 8.23
CA THR A 276 0.14 -4.00 9.26
C THR A 276 1.51 -3.31 9.10
N ALA A 277 1.95 -3.04 7.87
CA ALA A 277 3.22 -2.35 7.62
C ALA A 277 3.16 -0.83 7.91
N LEU A 278 1.96 -0.28 8.05
CA LEU A 278 1.73 1.14 8.38
C LEU A 278 1.57 1.38 9.89
N LEU A 279 1.37 0.32 10.64
CA LEU A 279 1.22 0.30 12.11
C LEU A 279 2.54 0.11 12.81
#